data_3973551f0102f6107bba6e8c1ccd908c
#
_entry.id   3973551f0102f6107bba6e8c1ccd908c
#
_cell.length_a   1.000
_cell.length_b   1.000
_cell.length_c   1.000
_cell.angle_alpha   90.00
_cell.angle_beta   90.00
_cell.angle_gamma   90.00
#
_symmetry.space_group_name_H-M   'P 1'
#
loop_
_entity.id
_entity.type
_entity.pdbx_description
1 polymer ?
#
loop_
_entity_poly.entity_id
_entity_poly.type
_entity_poly.pdbx_seq_one_letter_code
_entity_poly.pdbx_strand_id
1 'polypeptide(L)'
;MSRKAIGQGLIILALALALTACTQLLTDRSGIGEQSGVAPTAVAGSERVRVFIGFTRLPGAAEEALIRGAKGEIHYTYHLIPAIAATIPEAAIEALQRNPNVTVIEPDVEVYALDAELDEAWGVKHIGAGTVHDSGNEGYGIKVAVLDTGIDYTHPDLDANYKGGWDFVNGDSDPMDDNGHGTHVAGTVAAEDDGSGVVGVAPGASLYALKVLDETGSGYFSAVVAALEWCVESGIQITNNSYGSSQDPGELVKEAFDNAYAAGVLNVASAGNSGNPPGRGDNISYPAHWDSVIAVAATDQDDSRARWSSTGPSLELSAPGVAINSTLPGGGYGEKSGTSMASPHVAGTAALVWAADSSLTNEQVRVRLQDTADDLGALGWDSKYGYGLVDADEAADVEAPPSTGDTMHVASIDMTLKSTGPWVRAIATVTIVDTADSPVEGATVFGSWTGAVAGTDSAVTDSAGQAVFQSDKVRSPSSGTAFTFCVEAVVKSGWTYDPEDNVETCSSIVVP
;
A
#
# COMPACT_ATOMS: atom_id res chain seq x y z
N MET A 1 1.33 54.33 37.40
CA MET A 1 -0.03 53.97 37.07
C MET A 1 -0.02 53.23 35.75
N SER A 2 -0.20 52.02 35.86
CA SER A 2 -0.94 51.01 35.08
C SER A 2 -0.40 50.62 33.69
N ARG A 3 0.47 49.60 33.70
CA ARG A 3 0.81 48.73 32.59
C ARG A 3 0.32 47.29 32.85
N LYS A 4 -0.94 47.07 33.19
CA LYS A 4 -1.48 45.73 33.49
C LYS A 4 -2.85 45.41 32.85
N ALA A 5 -3.27 46.11 31.83
CA ALA A 5 -4.60 45.92 31.25
C ALA A 5 -4.63 45.57 29.73
N ILE A 6 -3.49 45.28 29.11
CA ILE A 6 -3.43 45.00 27.65
C ILE A 6 -3.13 43.51 27.35
N GLY A 7 -2.73 42.71 28.33
CA GLY A 7 -2.34 41.31 28.10
C GLY A 7 -3.47 40.26 28.11
N GLN A 8 -4.62 40.58 28.68
CA GLN A 8 -5.73 39.60 28.78
C GLN A 8 -6.74 39.65 27.63
N GLY A 9 -6.76 40.71 26.83
CA GLY A 9 -7.66 40.84 25.69
C GLY A 9 -7.21 40.11 24.43
N LEU A 10 -5.91 39.86 24.27
CA LEU A 10 -5.38 39.21 23.07
C LEU A 10 -5.42 37.69 23.13
N ILE A 11 -5.39 37.10 24.31
CA ILE A 11 -5.44 35.63 24.49
C ILE A 11 -6.86 35.11 24.27
N ILE A 12 -7.88 35.88 24.62
CA ILE A 12 -9.28 35.49 24.43
C ILE A 12 -9.68 35.59 22.92
N LEU A 13 -9.04 36.46 22.16
CA LEU A 13 -9.34 36.62 20.72
C LEU A 13 -8.66 35.52 19.86
N ALA A 14 -7.52 35.02 20.29
CA ALA A 14 -6.84 33.89 19.62
C ALA A 14 -7.56 32.57 19.85
N LEU A 15 -8.14 32.34 21.05
CA LEU A 15 -8.92 31.13 21.32
C LEU A 15 -10.28 31.13 20.57
N ALA A 16 -10.90 32.28 20.38
CA ALA A 16 -12.16 32.38 19.64
C ALA A 16 -11.98 32.14 18.13
N LEU A 17 -10.82 32.42 17.56
CA LEU A 17 -10.49 32.16 16.16
C LEU A 17 -10.13 30.68 15.89
N ALA A 18 -9.55 29.98 16.86
CA ALA A 18 -9.25 28.55 16.74
C ALA A 18 -10.52 27.70 16.81
N LEU A 19 -11.51 28.07 17.64
CA LEU A 19 -12.79 27.35 17.68
C LEU A 19 -13.65 27.57 16.44
N THR A 20 -13.52 28.71 15.75
CA THR A 20 -14.30 28.99 14.52
C THR A 20 -13.71 28.27 13.31
N ALA A 21 -12.41 27.97 13.30
CA ALA A 21 -11.77 27.19 12.25
C ALA A 21 -12.10 25.69 12.35
N CYS A 22 -12.20 25.14 13.55
CA CYS A 22 -12.52 23.73 13.75
C CYS A 22 -13.99 23.40 13.39
N THR A 23 -14.91 24.35 13.61
CA THR A 23 -16.34 24.16 13.22
C THR A 23 -16.56 24.32 11.71
N GLN A 24 -15.68 24.99 10.97
CA GLN A 24 -15.78 25.11 9.52
C GLN A 24 -15.18 23.92 8.75
N LEU A 25 -14.23 23.20 9.34
CA LEU A 25 -13.68 21.98 8.75
C LEU A 25 -14.63 20.77 8.83
N LEU A 26 -15.62 20.82 9.73
CA LEU A 26 -16.64 19.77 9.85
C LEU A 26 -17.91 20.03 9.00
N THR A 27 -18.05 21.20 8.36
CA THR A 27 -19.25 21.55 7.57
C THR A 27 -19.03 21.60 6.05
N ASP A 28 -17.80 21.43 5.56
CA ASP A 28 -17.49 21.55 4.13
C ASP A 28 -17.43 20.20 3.38
N ARG A 29 -17.86 19.10 4.01
CA ARG A 29 -18.05 17.80 3.37
C ARG A 29 -19.48 17.49 2.90
N SER A 30 -20.33 18.48 2.72
CA SER A 30 -21.69 18.30 2.18
C SER A 30 -21.88 19.06 0.89
N GLY A 31 -21.41 18.54 -0.20
CA GLY A 31 -21.61 19.11 -1.53
C GLY A 31 -21.50 18.09 -2.66
N ILE A 32 -22.25 16.99 -2.61
CA ILE A 32 -22.62 16.23 -3.82
C ILE A 32 -24.09 15.80 -3.69
N GLY A 33 -24.83 16.05 -4.75
CA GLY A 33 -26.25 16.15 -4.93
C GLY A 33 -27.09 14.96 -4.50
N GLU A 34 -28.30 15.31 -4.08
CA GLU A 34 -29.42 14.42 -3.86
C GLU A 34 -29.73 13.51 -5.04
N GLN A 35 -29.74 12.22 -4.80
CA GLN A 35 -30.66 11.29 -5.44
C GLN A 35 -31.28 10.38 -4.39
N SER A 36 -32.60 10.38 -4.37
CA SER A 36 -33.52 9.70 -3.51
C SER A 36 -33.38 8.17 -3.54
N GLY A 37 -33.38 7.52 -2.39
CA GLY A 37 -33.71 6.10 -2.30
C GLY A 37 -33.20 5.40 -1.05
N VAL A 38 -34.12 5.19 -0.09
CA VAL A 38 -34.10 4.18 1.01
C VAL A 38 -32.92 4.28 1.98
N ALA A 39 -33.20 4.81 3.15
CA ALA A 39 -32.30 4.79 4.30
C ALA A 39 -32.03 3.35 4.78
N PRO A 40 -30.76 2.93 4.93
CA PRO A 40 -30.44 1.84 5.81
C PRO A 40 -30.56 2.35 7.25
N THR A 41 -31.31 1.65 8.08
CA THR A 41 -31.31 1.83 9.53
C THR A 41 -29.90 1.53 10.06
N ALA A 42 -29.10 2.57 10.19
CA ALA A 42 -27.86 2.52 10.94
C ALA A 42 -28.20 2.16 12.40
N VAL A 43 -27.75 1.01 12.84
CA VAL A 43 -27.60 0.70 14.27
C VAL A 43 -26.58 1.70 14.78
N ALA A 44 -27.04 2.71 15.53
CA ALA A 44 -26.20 3.70 16.17
C ALA A 44 -25.32 3.02 17.23
N GLY A 45 -24.13 2.56 16.83
CA GLY A 45 -22.99 2.46 17.71
C GLY A 45 -22.62 3.90 18.04
N SER A 46 -22.79 4.35 19.27
CA SER A 46 -22.44 5.71 19.67
C SER A 46 -20.93 5.85 19.52
N GLU A 47 -20.50 6.70 18.58
CA GLU A 47 -19.12 7.12 18.42
C GLU A 47 -18.55 7.50 19.80
N ARG A 48 -17.38 6.97 20.13
CA ARG A 48 -16.74 7.18 21.43
C ARG A 48 -15.51 8.05 21.21
N VAL A 49 -15.34 9.03 22.10
CA VAL A 49 -14.25 9.99 22.02
C VAL A 49 -13.43 9.98 23.31
N ARG A 50 -12.13 10.11 23.16
CA ARG A 50 -11.19 10.24 24.28
C ARG A 50 -11.04 11.71 24.64
N VAL A 51 -11.26 12.05 25.93
CA VAL A 51 -11.34 13.44 26.38
C VAL A 51 -10.74 13.63 27.78
N PHE A 52 -10.25 14.85 28.04
CA PHE A 52 -10.08 15.38 29.37
C PHE A 52 -11.37 16.06 29.82
N ILE A 53 -11.82 15.76 31.03
CA ILE A 53 -12.98 16.40 31.65
C ILE A 53 -12.48 17.17 32.87
N GLY A 54 -12.46 18.50 32.76
CA GLY A 54 -12.04 19.40 33.81
C GLY A 54 -13.17 19.68 34.80
N PHE A 55 -12.83 19.82 36.08
CA PHE A 55 -13.76 20.06 37.20
C PHE A 55 -13.38 21.33 37.98
N THR A 56 -14.35 21.84 38.73
CA THR A 56 -14.14 23.03 39.61
C THR A 56 -13.21 22.75 40.79
N ARG A 57 -12.94 21.48 41.10
CA ARG A 57 -12.07 21.00 42.19
C ARG A 57 -11.43 19.68 41.79
N LEU A 58 -10.44 19.23 42.54
CA LEU A 58 -9.84 17.91 42.34
C LEU A 58 -10.94 16.84 42.40
N PRO A 59 -10.98 15.93 41.36
CA PRO A 59 -12.02 14.93 41.25
C PRO A 59 -11.88 13.85 42.32
N GLY A 60 -13.01 13.28 42.68
CA GLY A 60 -13.14 12.15 43.60
C GLY A 60 -14.26 11.21 43.16
N ALA A 61 -14.73 10.41 44.11
CA ALA A 61 -15.73 9.37 43.82
C ALA A 61 -17.03 9.91 43.17
N ALA A 62 -17.42 11.16 43.46
CA ALA A 62 -18.62 11.77 42.89
C ALA A 62 -18.43 12.12 41.41
N GLU A 63 -17.29 12.66 41.04
CA GLU A 63 -16.92 13.03 39.67
C GLU A 63 -16.68 11.77 38.82
N GLU A 64 -16.06 10.73 39.38
CA GLU A 64 -15.94 9.43 38.73
C GLU A 64 -17.32 8.77 38.49
N ALA A 65 -18.22 8.84 39.49
CA ALA A 65 -19.57 8.30 39.35
C ALA A 65 -20.36 9.03 38.24
N LEU A 66 -20.15 10.35 38.09
CA LEU A 66 -20.72 11.13 36.99
C LEU A 66 -20.30 10.61 35.62
N ILE A 67 -18.99 10.36 35.42
CA ILE A 67 -18.46 9.85 34.14
C ILE A 67 -18.97 8.44 33.88
N ARG A 68 -18.91 7.52 34.86
CA ARG A 68 -19.46 6.16 34.72
C ARG A 68 -20.97 6.17 34.45
N GLY A 69 -21.72 7.10 35.06
CA GLY A 69 -23.15 7.30 34.79
C GLY A 69 -23.42 7.74 33.34
N ALA A 70 -22.50 8.46 32.72
CA ALA A 70 -22.53 8.82 31.31
C ALA A 70 -21.99 7.69 30.38
N LYS A 71 -21.80 6.48 30.89
CA LYS A 71 -21.19 5.31 30.18
C LYS A 71 -19.75 5.56 29.77
N GLY A 72 -19.06 6.43 30.49
CA GLY A 72 -17.63 6.71 30.29
C GLY A 72 -16.75 5.64 30.92
N GLU A 73 -15.63 5.37 30.27
CA GLU A 73 -14.51 4.57 30.76
C GLU A 73 -13.42 5.51 31.22
N ILE A 74 -13.02 5.42 32.50
CA ILE A 74 -12.02 6.31 33.10
C ILE A 74 -10.65 5.68 32.91
N HIS A 75 -9.71 6.45 32.33
CA HIS A 75 -8.31 6.07 32.18
C HIS A 75 -7.49 6.57 33.36
N TYR A 76 -7.60 7.87 33.68
CA TYR A 76 -6.84 8.51 34.76
C TYR A 76 -7.69 9.51 35.53
N THR A 77 -7.57 9.48 36.87
CA THR A 77 -8.07 10.52 37.77
C THR A 77 -6.85 11.29 38.29
N TYR A 78 -6.72 12.56 37.94
CA TYR A 78 -5.55 13.35 38.23
C TYR A 78 -5.63 14.01 39.62
N HIS A 79 -4.45 14.20 40.22
CA HIS A 79 -4.25 14.95 41.49
C HIS A 79 -3.43 16.23 41.31
N LEU A 80 -2.78 16.39 40.16
CA LEU A 80 -2.04 17.57 39.79
C LEU A 80 -2.93 18.66 39.17
N ILE A 81 -3.95 18.25 38.48
CA ILE A 81 -4.95 19.09 37.84
C ILE A 81 -6.36 18.59 38.21
N PRO A 82 -7.39 19.46 38.26
CA PRO A 82 -8.75 19.05 38.58
C PRO A 82 -9.44 18.43 37.33
N ALA A 83 -8.93 17.28 36.87
CA ALA A 83 -9.43 16.62 35.66
C ALA A 83 -9.45 15.09 35.76
N ILE A 84 -10.22 14.46 34.88
CA ILE A 84 -10.26 13.02 34.63
C ILE A 84 -10.10 12.82 33.10
N ALA A 85 -9.20 11.91 32.68
CA ALA A 85 -9.16 11.43 31.32
C ALA A 85 -10.07 10.21 31.16
N ALA A 86 -10.94 10.23 30.16
CA ALA A 86 -11.92 9.17 29.93
C ALA A 86 -12.31 9.04 28.45
N THR A 87 -12.71 7.84 28.06
CA THR A 87 -13.42 7.61 26.79
C THR A 87 -14.92 7.63 27.05
N ILE A 88 -15.65 8.55 26.42
CA ILE A 88 -17.08 8.74 26.61
C ILE A 88 -17.83 8.65 25.26
N PRO A 89 -19.11 8.29 25.24
CA PRO A 89 -19.94 8.49 24.05
C PRO A 89 -19.97 9.98 23.68
N GLU A 90 -19.75 10.34 22.43
CA GLU A 90 -19.80 11.73 21.95
C GLU A 90 -21.11 12.43 22.36
N ALA A 91 -22.24 11.73 22.24
CA ALA A 91 -23.55 12.22 22.67
C ALA A 91 -23.63 12.58 24.17
N ALA A 92 -22.68 12.15 25.00
CA ALA A 92 -22.64 12.48 26.41
C ALA A 92 -21.97 13.83 26.71
N ILE A 93 -21.20 14.38 25.78
CA ILE A 93 -20.44 15.63 25.94
C ILE A 93 -21.35 16.77 26.41
N GLU A 94 -22.42 17.03 25.68
CA GLU A 94 -23.34 18.14 25.96
C GLU A 94 -24.02 18.00 27.34
N ALA A 95 -24.35 16.77 27.72
CA ALA A 95 -24.95 16.52 29.03
C ALA A 95 -23.95 16.74 30.18
N LEU A 96 -22.69 16.33 30.00
CA LEU A 96 -21.62 16.55 30.96
C LEU A 96 -21.26 18.03 31.07
N GLN A 97 -21.22 18.77 29.98
CA GLN A 97 -20.94 20.22 29.96
C GLN A 97 -22.01 21.05 30.72
N ARG A 98 -23.24 20.55 30.82
CA ARG A 98 -24.32 21.20 31.62
C ARG A 98 -24.16 21.02 33.11
N ASN A 99 -23.26 20.14 33.56
CA ASN A 99 -23.02 19.95 34.99
C ASN A 99 -22.21 21.14 35.53
N PRO A 100 -22.68 21.85 36.57
CA PRO A 100 -22.01 23.04 37.10
C PRO A 100 -20.61 22.76 37.69
N ASN A 101 -20.27 21.50 37.95
CA ASN A 101 -18.94 21.12 38.45
C ASN A 101 -17.96 20.83 37.28
N VAL A 102 -18.44 20.66 36.05
CA VAL A 102 -17.59 20.49 34.85
C VAL A 102 -17.25 21.87 34.31
N THR A 103 -15.96 22.14 34.16
CA THR A 103 -15.44 23.44 33.68
C THR A 103 -15.14 23.43 32.19
N VAL A 104 -14.65 22.30 31.67
CA VAL A 104 -14.24 22.13 30.28
C VAL A 104 -14.23 20.65 29.91
N ILE A 105 -14.45 20.33 28.64
CA ILE A 105 -14.18 19.03 28.05
C ILE A 105 -13.33 19.29 26.81
N GLU A 106 -12.11 18.73 26.80
CA GLU A 106 -11.12 18.89 25.75
C GLU A 106 -10.72 17.53 25.19
N PRO A 107 -10.36 17.43 23.90
CA PRO A 107 -9.80 16.20 23.35
C PRO A 107 -8.53 15.76 24.09
N ASP A 108 -8.44 14.48 24.42
CA ASP A 108 -7.18 13.84 24.83
C ASP A 108 -6.47 13.43 23.54
N VAL A 109 -5.62 14.32 23.04
CA VAL A 109 -4.92 14.13 21.77
C VAL A 109 -3.74 13.19 21.94
N GLU A 110 -3.52 12.38 20.94
CA GLU A 110 -2.42 11.44 20.89
C GLU A 110 -1.08 12.20 20.80
N VAL A 111 -0.05 11.64 21.43
CA VAL A 111 1.31 12.18 21.42
C VAL A 111 2.24 11.09 20.93
N TYR A 112 3.15 11.45 20.01
CA TYR A 112 4.13 10.55 19.43
C TYR A 112 5.54 10.95 19.90
N ALA A 113 6.45 10.00 19.91
CA ALA A 113 7.88 10.31 19.98
C ALA A 113 8.26 11.14 18.73
N LEU A 114 9.13 12.14 18.91
CA LEU A 114 9.64 12.90 17.77
C LEU A 114 10.77 12.10 17.15
N ASP A 115 10.55 11.64 15.92
CA ASP A 115 11.54 11.03 15.05
C ASP A 115 11.94 12.07 13.99
N ALA A 116 13.14 12.64 14.17
CA ALA A 116 13.59 13.71 13.30
C ALA A 116 13.94 13.21 11.90
N GLU A 117 14.45 12.00 11.75
CA GLU A 117 14.84 11.39 10.48
C GLU A 117 13.60 11.06 9.64
N LEU A 118 12.57 10.48 10.29
CA LEU A 118 11.30 10.17 9.66
C LEU A 118 10.56 11.44 9.22
N ASP A 119 10.67 12.54 10.00
CA ASP A 119 10.09 13.83 9.60
C ASP A 119 10.78 14.43 8.36
N GLU A 120 12.10 14.21 8.20
CA GLU A 120 12.86 14.63 7.02
C GLU A 120 12.61 13.70 5.82
N ALA A 121 12.17 12.46 6.03
CA ALA A 121 11.87 11.45 5.02
C ALA A 121 10.34 11.30 4.80
N TRP A 122 9.69 12.38 4.36
CA TRP A 122 8.22 12.43 4.31
C TRP A 122 7.57 11.25 3.57
N GLY A 123 8.21 10.75 2.50
CA GLY A 123 7.67 9.63 1.72
C GLY A 123 7.66 8.32 2.50
N VAL A 124 8.71 8.07 3.28
CA VAL A 124 8.84 6.91 4.18
C VAL A 124 7.77 6.95 5.27
N LYS A 125 7.61 8.15 5.87
CA LYS A 125 6.56 8.39 6.86
C LYS A 125 5.16 8.20 6.28
N HIS A 126 4.93 8.71 5.07
CA HIS A 126 3.62 8.75 4.43
C HIS A 126 3.06 7.36 4.10
N ILE A 127 3.92 6.41 3.75
CA ILE A 127 3.55 5.02 3.48
C ILE A 127 3.51 4.14 4.76
N GLY A 128 3.57 4.73 5.95
CA GLY A 128 3.45 3.99 7.21
C GLY A 128 4.70 3.22 7.64
N ALA A 129 5.87 3.36 6.98
CA ALA A 129 7.06 2.57 7.31
C ALA A 129 7.58 2.83 8.74
N GLY A 130 7.41 4.05 9.29
CA GLY A 130 7.77 4.36 10.67
C GLY A 130 7.03 3.49 11.70
N THR A 131 5.75 3.17 11.47
CA THR A 131 4.99 2.24 12.33
C THR A 131 5.61 0.85 12.33
N VAL A 132 6.11 0.42 11.18
CA VAL A 132 6.78 -0.88 11.01
C VAL A 132 8.11 -0.90 11.77
N HIS A 133 8.90 0.20 11.68
CA HIS A 133 10.15 0.36 12.45
C HIS A 133 9.87 0.31 13.96
N ASP A 134 8.84 1.01 14.45
CA ASP A 134 8.42 1.00 15.86
C ASP A 134 8.05 -0.41 16.35
N SER A 135 7.60 -1.30 15.46
CA SER A 135 7.34 -2.71 15.77
C SER A 135 8.60 -3.57 15.87
N GLY A 136 9.77 -3.01 15.48
CA GLY A 136 11.07 -3.67 15.46
C GLY A 136 11.40 -4.38 14.15
N ASN A 137 10.60 -4.17 13.09
CA ASN A 137 10.89 -4.69 11.75
C ASN A 137 11.51 -3.56 10.90
N GLU A 138 12.78 -3.66 10.61
CA GLU A 138 13.57 -2.74 9.79
C GLU A 138 14.07 -3.38 8.48
N GLY A 139 13.59 -4.57 8.13
CA GLY A 139 14.03 -5.27 6.92
C GLY A 139 15.32 -6.07 7.08
N TYR A 140 15.76 -6.38 8.30
CA TYR A 140 16.98 -7.15 8.56
C TYR A 140 16.99 -8.52 7.86
N GLY A 141 18.14 -8.84 7.25
CA GLY A 141 18.36 -10.10 6.56
C GLY A 141 17.93 -10.13 5.10
N ILE A 142 17.25 -9.09 4.62
CA ILE A 142 16.83 -8.97 3.22
C ILE A 142 17.90 -8.22 2.41
N LYS A 143 18.18 -8.73 1.21
CA LYS A 143 19.17 -8.19 0.28
C LYS A 143 18.48 -7.42 -0.84
N VAL A 144 18.76 -6.14 -0.93
CA VAL A 144 18.26 -5.25 -1.98
C VAL A 144 19.43 -4.79 -2.86
N ALA A 145 19.37 -5.08 -4.15
CA ALA A 145 20.31 -4.55 -5.12
C ALA A 145 19.74 -3.30 -5.80
N VAL A 146 20.50 -2.22 -5.78
CA VAL A 146 20.23 -0.98 -6.52
C VAL A 146 21.00 -1.02 -7.82
N LEU A 147 20.29 -1.27 -8.94
CA LEU A 147 20.84 -1.24 -10.28
C LEU A 147 20.73 0.20 -10.79
N ASP A 148 21.84 0.97 -10.69
CA ASP A 148 21.80 2.42 -10.92
C ASP A 148 23.20 2.98 -11.27
N THR A 149 23.47 4.24 -10.90
CA THR A 149 24.75 4.93 -11.10
C THR A 149 25.85 4.55 -10.09
N GLY A 150 25.56 3.61 -9.19
CA GLY A 150 26.38 3.24 -8.04
C GLY A 150 25.78 3.72 -6.73
N ILE A 151 26.50 3.54 -5.63
CA ILE A 151 26.16 4.05 -4.29
C ILE A 151 27.41 4.70 -3.70
N ASP A 152 27.27 5.89 -3.10
CA ASP A 152 28.30 6.39 -2.18
C ASP A 152 28.26 5.58 -0.88
N TYR A 153 28.94 4.47 -0.88
CA TYR A 153 29.01 3.54 0.25
C TYR A 153 29.88 4.07 1.41
N THR A 154 30.37 5.32 1.30
CA THR A 154 31.03 6.04 2.41
C THR A 154 30.09 7.04 3.09
N HIS A 155 28.86 7.16 2.60
CA HIS A 155 27.84 8.02 3.22
C HIS A 155 27.49 7.49 4.61
N PRO A 156 27.49 8.34 5.66
CA PRO A 156 27.25 7.90 7.04
C PRO A 156 25.88 7.20 7.26
N ASP A 157 24.86 7.52 6.46
CA ASP A 157 23.54 6.86 6.52
C ASP A 157 23.45 5.58 5.65
N LEU A 158 24.52 5.14 5.03
CA LEU A 158 24.51 3.97 4.12
C LEU A 158 25.61 2.96 4.42
N ASP A 159 26.68 3.37 5.12
CA ASP A 159 27.90 2.60 5.22
C ASP A 159 27.72 1.29 6.00
N ALA A 160 26.87 1.28 7.05
CA ALA A 160 26.55 0.06 7.80
C ALA A 160 25.64 -0.89 7.00
N ASN A 161 24.79 -0.39 6.12
CA ASN A 161 23.87 -1.19 5.31
C ASN A 161 24.47 -1.67 4.00
N TYR A 162 25.49 -1.03 3.48
CA TYR A 162 26.21 -1.45 2.28
C TYR A 162 27.00 -2.74 2.51
N LYS A 163 26.82 -3.74 1.63
CA LYS A 163 27.43 -5.06 1.76
C LYS A 163 28.33 -5.44 0.58
N GLY A 164 28.37 -4.62 -0.47
CA GLY A 164 29.20 -4.88 -1.66
C GLY A 164 28.48 -4.55 -2.96
N GLY A 165 29.04 -4.99 -4.06
CA GLY A 165 28.49 -4.75 -5.38
C GLY A 165 29.49 -4.95 -6.49
N TRP A 166 29.15 -4.45 -7.69
CA TRP A 166 29.99 -4.52 -8.87
C TRP A 166 29.72 -3.35 -9.82
N ASP A 167 30.75 -2.83 -10.42
CA ASP A 167 30.68 -1.83 -11.50
C ASP A 167 30.70 -2.52 -12.87
N PHE A 168 29.53 -2.59 -13.52
CA PHE A 168 29.36 -3.16 -14.85
C PHE A 168 29.73 -2.15 -15.96
N VAL A 169 29.91 -0.87 -15.65
CA VAL A 169 30.33 0.16 -16.58
C VAL A 169 31.84 0.07 -16.79
N ASN A 170 32.61 -0.02 -15.72
CA ASN A 170 34.07 -0.06 -15.74
C ASN A 170 34.61 -1.50 -15.66
N GLY A 171 33.80 -2.48 -15.24
CA GLY A 171 34.18 -3.90 -15.14
C GLY A 171 35.08 -4.21 -13.96
N ASP A 172 34.81 -3.55 -12.81
CA ASP A 172 35.58 -3.72 -11.58
C ASP A 172 34.67 -3.83 -10.33
N SER A 173 35.25 -3.89 -9.14
CA SER A 173 34.56 -4.07 -7.89
C SER A 173 34.32 -2.76 -7.12
N ASP A 174 34.43 -1.62 -7.75
CA ASP A 174 34.26 -0.30 -7.14
C ASP A 174 33.00 0.42 -7.69
N PRO A 175 31.78 0.08 -7.24
CA PRO A 175 30.56 0.67 -7.73
C PRO A 175 30.24 2.01 -7.05
N MET A 176 31.27 2.84 -6.81
CA MET A 176 31.11 4.18 -6.27
C MET A 176 30.25 5.04 -7.19
N ASP A 177 29.30 5.77 -6.60
CA ASP A 177 28.43 6.67 -7.34
C ASP A 177 29.16 7.96 -7.73
N ASP A 178 29.19 8.25 -9.01
CA ASP A 178 29.79 9.44 -9.61
C ASP A 178 28.74 10.41 -10.23
N ASN A 179 27.46 10.12 -10.02
CA ASN A 179 26.32 10.90 -10.51
C ASN A 179 25.43 11.45 -9.36
N GLY A 180 25.14 10.61 -8.38
CA GLY A 180 24.29 10.91 -7.23
C GLY A 180 22.82 10.51 -7.38
N HIS A 181 22.45 9.76 -8.44
CA HIS A 181 21.11 9.22 -8.57
C HIS A 181 20.94 7.93 -7.76
N GLY A 182 21.88 6.98 -7.90
CA GLY A 182 21.82 5.71 -7.20
C GLY A 182 22.00 5.84 -5.69
N THR A 183 22.83 6.79 -5.21
CA THR A 183 22.95 7.10 -3.78
C THR A 183 21.62 7.58 -3.21
N HIS A 184 20.91 8.46 -3.93
CA HIS A 184 19.59 8.95 -3.49
C HIS A 184 18.55 7.82 -3.45
N VAL A 185 18.53 6.97 -4.45
CA VAL A 185 17.67 5.78 -4.51
C VAL A 185 17.97 4.83 -3.36
N ALA A 186 19.26 4.56 -3.08
CA ALA A 186 19.69 3.68 -2.00
C ALA A 186 19.25 4.19 -0.62
N GLY A 187 19.35 5.50 -0.37
CA GLY A 187 18.87 6.10 0.88
C GLY A 187 17.37 5.96 1.07
N THR A 188 16.59 6.12 0.00
CA THR A 188 15.13 5.89 0.08
C THR A 188 14.80 4.43 0.41
N VAL A 189 15.59 3.45 -0.08
CA VAL A 189 15.43 2.04 0.30
C VAL A 189 15.81 1.81 1.74
N ALA A 190 17.02 2.24 2.15
CA ALA A 190 17.63 1.77 3.39
C ALA A 190 18.69 2.74 3.95
N ALA A 191 18.41 4.05 4.04
CA ALA A 191 19.15 4.91 4.94
C ALA A 191 18.98 4.42 6.38
N GLU A 192 20.04 4.52 7.18
CA GLU A 192 20.10 3.96 8.53
C GLU A 192 19.15 4.72 9.47
N ASP A 193 18.61 4.04 10.48
CA ASP A 193 17.84 4.62 11.59
C ASP A 193 18.79 4.79 12.78
N ASP A 194 19.56 5.88 12.80
CA ASP A 194 20.62 6.11 13.81
C ASP A 194 20.47 7.43 14.57
N GLY A 195 19.39 8.18 14.34
CA GLY A 195 19.07 9.48 14.97
C GLY A 195 19.68 10.66 14.21
N SER A 196 20.13 10.49 12.94
CA SER A 196 20.80 11.54 12.16
C SER A 196 20.51 11.43 10.67
N GLY A 197 20.13 12.50 10.02
CA GLY A 197 19.93 12.56 8.58
C GLY A 197 18.53 12.19 8.13
N VAL A 198 18.36 11.12 7.36
CA VAL A 198 17.08 10.60 6.89
C VAL A 198 17.00 9.10 7.17
N VAL A 199 15.81 8.55 7.26
CA VAL A 199 15.60 7.11 7.38
C VAL A 199 15.04 6.55 6.08
N GLY A 200 15.48 5.35 5.68
CA GLY A 200 14.95 4.60 4.55
C GLY A 200 13.69 3.79 4.93
N VAL A 201 13.00 3.24 3.93
CA VAL A 201 11.83 2.39 4.17
C VAL A 201 12.18 1.12 4.93
N ALA A 202 13.36 0.53 4.66
CA ALA A 202 13.86 -0.68 5.30
C ALA A 202 15.28 -0.45 5.84
N PRO A 203 15.46 0.30 6.94
CA PRO A 203 16.76 0.79 7.40
C PRO A 203 17.73 -0.30 7.86
N GLY A 204 17.27 -1.53 8.05
CA GLY A 204 18.10 -2.70 8.36
C GLY A 204 18.39 -3.59 7.15
N ALA A 205 17.89 -3.27 5.94
CA ALA A 205 18.12 -4.08 4.76
C ALA A 205 19.58 -4.00 4.28
N SER A 206 20.06 -5.09 3.67
CA SER A 206 21.42 -5.17 3.11
C SER A 206 21.45 -4.61 1.70
N LEU A 207 22.15 -3.49 1.49
CA LEU A 207 22.29 -2.82 0.21
C LEU A 207 23.45 -3.39 -0.62
N TYR A 208 23.18 -3.62 -1.90
CA TYR A 208 24.19 -3.97 -2.91
C TYR A 208 24.15 -2.98 -4.07
N ALA A 209 25.31 -2.38 -4.39
CA ALA A 209 25.42 -1.44 -5.50
C ALA A 209 25.78 -2.19 -6.78
N LEU A 210 24.93 -2.14 -7.79
CA LEU A 210 25.22 -2.66 -9.11
C LEU A 210 25.22 -1.47 -10.09
N LYS A 211 26.43 -0.94 -10.34
CA LYS A 211 26.57 0.22 -11.21
C LYS A 211 26.43 -0.20 -12.68
N VAL A 212 25.25 0.07 -13.24
CA VAL A 212 24.89 -0.21 -14.64
C VAL A 212 24.75 1.07 -15.47
N LEU A 213 24.77 2.23 -14.80
CA LEU A 213 24.73 3.56 -15.41
C LEU A 213 26.00 4.34 -15.07
N ASP A 214 26.51 5.11 -16.04
CA ASP A 214 27.71 5.93 -15.93
C ASP A 214 27.47 7.28 -15.21
N GLU A 215 28.49 8.13 -15.16
CA GLU A 215 28.45 9.46 -14.53
C GLU A 215 27.39 10.41 -15.16
N THR A 216 26.92 10.10 -16.35
CA THR A 216 25.84 10.87 -17.00
C THR A 216 24.44 10.32 -16.71
N GLY A 217 24.35 9.21 -15.98
CA GLY A 217 23.10 8.49 -15.73
C GLY A 217 22.65 7.65 -16.94
N SER A 218 23.59 7.27 -17.83
CA SER A 218 23.30 6.50 -19.04
C SER A 218 23.97 5.13 -18.99
N GLY A 219 23.34 4.13 -19.60
CA GLY A 219 23.88 2.78 -19.65
C GLY A 219 23.23 1.91 -20.73
N TYR A 220 23.57 0.64 -20.74
CA TYR A 220 23.06 -0.33 -21.71
C TYR A 220 22.41 -1.51 -21.00
N PHE A 221 21.33 -2.05 -21.57
CA PHE A 221 20.68 -3.26 -21.05
C PHE A 221 21.60 -4.48 -20.96
N SER A 222 22.69 -4.52 -21.71
CA SER A 222 23.71 -5.59 -21.56
C SER A 222 24.36 -5.58 -20.17
N ALA A 223 24.59 -4.41 -19.56
CA ALA A 223 25.07 -4.28 -18.19
C ALA A 223 23.98 -4.70 -17.19
N VAL A 224 22.71 -4.34 -17.47
CA VAL A 224 21.56 -4.73 -16.65
C VAL A 224 21.39 -6.26 -16.64
N VAL A 225 21.47 -6.92 -17.80
CA VAL A 225 21.39 -8.39 -17.88
C VAL A 225 22.50 -9.06 -17.07
N ALA A 226 23.73 -8.57 -17.17
CA ALA A 226 24.85 -9.07 -16.38
C ALA A 226 24.64 -8.82 -14.85
N ALA A 227 24.03 -7.69 -14.48
CA ALA A 227 23.68 -7.40 -13.11
C ALA A 227 22.57 -8.34 -12.57
N LEU A 228 21.58 -8.69 -13.40
CA LEU A 228 20.55 -9.67 -13.04
C LEU A 228 21.13 -11.07 -12.82
N GLU A 229 22.07 -11.52 -13.67
CA GLU A 229 22.81 -12.77 -13.47
C GLU A 229 23.55 -12.74 -12.12
N TRP A 230 24.24 -11.63 -11.84
CA TRP A 230 24.92 -11.43 -10.55
C TRP A 230 23.95 -11.48 -9.37
N CYS A 231 22.74 -10.90 -9.50
CA CYS A 231 21.70 -10.93 -8.46
C CYS A 231 21.27 -12.36 -8.15
N VAL A 232 20.99 -13.18 -9.17
CA VAL A 232 20.59 -14.58 -8.98
C VAL A 232 21.71 -15.38 -8.32
N GLU A 233 22.96 -15.24 -8.79
CA GLU A 233 24.12 -15.93 -8.23
C GLU A 233 24.43 -15.53 -6.78
N SER A 234 24.19 -14.26 -6.42
CA SER A 234 24.44 -13.71 -5.08
C SER A 234 23.27 -13.88 -4.11
N GLY A 235 22.16 -14.45 -4.60
CA GLY A 235 20.94 -14.64 -3.80
C GLY A 235 20.33 -13.32 -3.35
N ILE A 236 20.28 -12.33 -4.23
CA ILE A 236 19.54 -11.08 -4.05
C ILE A 236 18.05 -11.38 -4.12
N GLN A 237 17.29 -10.81 -3.21
CA GLN A 237 15.84 -11.01 -3.15
C GLN A 237 15.08 -9.94 -3.91
N ILE A 238 15.55 -8.68 -3.87
CA ILE A 238 14.87 -7.54 -4.49
C ILE A 238 15.85 -6.75 -5.35
N THR A 239 15.43 -6.38 -6.56
CA THR A 239 16.14 -5.39 -7.36
C THR A 239 15.33 -4.10 -7.47
N ASN A 240 15.98 -2.95 -7.28
CA ASN A 240 15.41 -1.67 -7.62
C ASN A 240 16.03 -1.13 -8.91
N ASN A 241 15.19 -0.82 -9.90
CA ASN A 241 15.55 -0.42 -11.25
C ASN A 241 14.96 0.97 -11.55
N SER A 242 15.63 2.01 -11.05
CA SER A 242 15.16 3.41 -11.17
C SER A 242 15.60 4.07 -12.48
N TYR A 243 15.56 3.34 -13.58
CA TYR A 243 15.89 3.79 -14.95
C TYR A 243 14.86 3.25 -15.94
N GLY A 244 14.97 3.69 -17.21
CA GLY A 244 14.10 3.12 -18.23
C GLY A 244 14.39 3.59 -19.64
N SER A 245 13.84 2.83 -20.61
CA SER A 245 13.84 3.16 -22.04
C SER A 245 12.40 3.20 -22.57
N SER A 246 12.11 4.17 -23.43
CA SER A 246 10.85 4.21 -24.19
C SER A 246 10.85 3.23 -25.38
N GLN A 247 11.98 2.64 -25.71
CA GLN A 247 12.13 1.63 -26.76
C GLN A 247 12.21 0.25 -26.13
N ASP A 248 11.45 -0.68 -26.66
CA ASP A 248 11.53 -2.09 -26.29
C ASP A 248 12.95 -2.63 -26.59
N PRO A 249 13.69 -3.09 -25.56
CA PRO A 249 15.04 -3.63 -25.76
C PRO A 249 15.05 -5.05 -26.34
N GLY A 250 13.91 -5.68 -26.50
CA GLY A 250 13.73 -6.97 -27.16
C GLY A 250 13.65 -8.19 -26.22
N GLU A 251 13.31 -9.33 -26.82
CA GLU A 251 12.98 -10.57 -26.13
C GLU A 251 14.10 -11.12 -25.23
N LEU A 252 15.37 -10.97 -25.58
CA LEU A 252 16.49 -11.49 -24.77
C LEU A 252 16.62 -10.74 -23.43
N VAL A 253 16.36 -9.45 -23.43
CA VAL A 253 16.38 -8.66 -22.21
C VAL A 253 15.15 -8.99 -21.35
N LYS A 254 13.98 -9.13 -21.98
CA LYS A 254 12.77 -9.61 -21.30
C LYS A 254 12.99 -10.96 -20.62
N GLU A 255 13.56 -11.93 -21.37
CA GLU A 255 13.86 -13.27 -20.87
C GLU A 255 14.80 -13.23 -19.65
N ALA A 256 15.74 -12.26 -19.58
CA ALA A 256 16.61 -12.11 -18.41
C ALA A 256 15.83 -11.68 -17.15
N PHE A 257 14.88 -10.74 -17.27
CA PHE A 257 14.00 -10.35 -16.18
C PHE A 257 13.03 -11.48 -15.78
N ASP A 258 12.44 -12.17 -16.76
CA ASP A 258 11.56 -13.30 -16.53
C ASP A 258 12.28 -14.44 -15.77
N ASN A 259 13.53 -14.74 -16.17
CA ASN A 259 14.36 -15.76 -15.52
C ASN A 259 14.81 -15.35 -14.11
N ALA A 260 15.15 -14.08 -13.89
CA ALA A 260 15.46 -13.56 -12.56
C ALA A 260 14.22 -13.67 -11.64
N TYR A 261 13.04 -13.29 -12.13
CA TYR A 261 11.78 -13.42 -11.40
C TYR A 261 11.47 -14.90 -11.09
N ALA A 262 11.59 -15.79 -12.06
CA ALA A 262 11.40 -17.23 -11.88
C ALA A 262 12.44 -17.86 -10.90
N ALA A 263 13.61 -17.26 -10.77
CA ALA A 263 14.64 -17.63 -9.79
C ALA A 263 14.35 -17.09 -8.37
N GLY A 264 13.27 -16.32 -8.18
CA GLY A 264 12.83 -15.79 -6.89
C GLY A 264 13.22 -14.33 -6.63
N VAL A 265 13.80 -13.62 -7.62
CA VAL A 265 14.10 -12.19 -7.48
C VAL A 265 12.83 -11.37 -7.73
N LEU A 266 12.50 -10.45 -6.85
CA LEU A 266 11.43 -9.47 -7.06
C LEU A 266 12.01 -8.23 -7.73
N ASN A 267 11.62 -7.97 -8.99
CA ASN A 267 12.09 -6.81 -9.73
C ASN A 267 11.11 -5.64 -9.57
N VAL A 268 11.59 -4.51 -9.04
CA VAL A 268 10.82 -3.27 -8.92
C VAL A 268 11.43 -2.22 -9.84
N ALA A 269 10.61 -1.51 -10.60
CA ALA A 269 11.09 -0.51 -11.54
C ALA A 269 10.21 0.74 -11.61
N SER A 270 10.86 1.87 -11.89
CA SER A 270 10.18 3.13 -12.14
C SER A 270 9.37 3.07 -13.44
N ALA A 271 8.09 3.47 -13.40
CA ALA A 271 7.21 3.47 -14.57
C ALA A 271 7.65 4.43 -15.69
N GLY A 272 8.46 5.43 -15.36
CA GLY A 272 8.95 6.45 -16.28
C GLY A 272 8.30 7.83 -16.09
N ASN A 273 8.91 8.85 -16.66
CA ASN A 273 8.53 10.26 -16.48
C ASN A 273 8.00 10.90 -17.77
N SER A 274 7.45 10.08 -18.68
CA SER A 274 6.92 10.51 -19.98
C SER A 274 5.39 10.64 -20.01
N GLY A 275 4.75 10.67 -18.84
CA GLY A 275 3.31 10.85 -18.69
C GLY A 275 2.84 12.24 -19.10
N ASN A 276 1.52 12.38 -19.18
CA ASN A 276 0.88 13.65 -19.51
C ASN A 276 -0.12 14.06 -18.41
N PRO A 277 -0.49 15.37 -18.30
CA PRO A 277 -1.36 15.83 -17.22
C PRO A 277 -2.68 15.07 -17.06
N PRO A 278 -3.41 14.68 -18.13
CA PRO A 278 -4.63 13.90 -17.99
C PRO A 278 -4.40 12.43 -17.64
N GLY A 279 -3.15 11.94 -17.67
CA GLY A 279 -2.81 10.53 -17.41
C GLY A 279 -3.49 9.59 -18.41
N ARG A 280 -3.16 9.74 -19.70
CA ARG A 280 -3.73 8.95 -20.79
C ARG A 280 -2.65 8.33 -21.64
N GLY A 281 -2.98 7.16 -22.16
CA GLY A 281 -2.12 6.38 -23.04
C GLY A 281 -1.21 5.45 -22.25
N ASP A 282 -0.50 4.62 -23.00
CA ASP A 282 0.53 3.74 -22.50
C ASP A 282 1.88 4.38 -22.81
N ASN A 283 2.58 4.80 -21.78
CA ASN A 283 3.91 5.41 -21.86
C ASN A 283 4.83 4.90 -20.75
N ILE A 284 4.54 3.70 -20.24
CA ILE A 284 5.41 3.02 -19.29
C ILE A 284 6.72 2.64 -19.98
N SER A 285 7.80 2.89 -19.31
CA SER A 285 9.15 2.57 -19.81
C SER A 285 9.50 1.10 -19.55
N TYR A 286 10.41 0.54 -20.36
CA TYR A 286 11.03 -0.74 -20.07
C TYR A 286 12.17 -0.55 -19.05
N PRO A 287 12.36 -1.44 -18.05
CA PRO A 287 11.73 -2.77 -17.94
C PRO A 287 10.35 -2.80 -17.27
N ALA A 288 9.86 -1.71 -16.68
CA ALA A 288 8.59 -1.65 -15.96
C ALA A 288 7.35 -2.07 -16.79
N HIS A 289 7.49 -2.13 -18.11
CA HIS A 289 6.41 -2.56 -19.01
C HIS A 289 6.15 -4.08 -19.01
N TRP A 290 7.06 -4.89 -18.43
CA TRP A 290 6.96 -6.34 -18.44
C TRP A 290 6.31 -6.92 -17.18
N ASP A 291 5.57 -8.02 -17.33
CA ASP A 291 4.81 -8.67 -16.24
C ASP A 291 5.73 -9.20 -15.11
N SER A 292 7.00 -9.48 -15.39
CA SER A 292 8.00 -9.92 -14.38
C SER A 292 8.59 -8.77 -13.55
N VAL A 293 8.08 -7.55 -13.71
CA VAL A 293 8.58 -6.34 -13.07
C VAL A 293 7.43 -5.53 -12.49
N ILE A 294 7.52 -5.14 -11.24
CA ILE A 294 6.56 -4.21 -10.60
C ILE A 294 6.80 -2.80 -11.15
N ALA A 295 5.83 -2.24 -11.84
CA ALA A 295 5.85 -0.88 -12.37
C ALA A 295 5.33 0.12 -11.34
N VAL A 296 6.14 1.12 -10.98
CA VAL A 296 5.80 2.08 -9.92
C VAL A 296 5.63 3.50 -10.46
N ALA A 297 4.43 4.08 -10.25
CA ALA A 297 4.14 5.49 -10.53
C ALA A 297 4.49 6.39 -9.34
N ALA A 298 4.61 7.70 -9.60
CA ALA A 298 4.93 8.70 -8.59
C ALA A 298 3.72 9.52 -8.18
N THR A 299 3.51 9.66 -6.85
CA THR A 299 2.54 10.57 -6.21
C THR A 299 3.25 11.71 -5.49
N ASP A 300 2.50 12.78 -5.20
CA ASP A 300 2.90 13.87 -4.31
C ASP A 300 2.30 13.66 -2.90
N GLN A 301 2.51 14.64 -2.02
CA GLN A 301 2.06 14.59 -0.62
C GLN A 301 0.53 14.59 -0.44
N ASP A 302 -0.21 14.93 -1.48
CA ASP A 302 -1.69 14.92 -1.52
C ASP A 302 -2.23 13.68 -2.25
N ASP A 303 -1.42 12.62 -2.42
CA ASP A 303 -1.71 11.38 -3.17
C ASP A 303 -2.08 11.60 -4.64
N SER A 304 -1.83 12.80 -5.14
CA SER A 304 -2.09 13.11 -6.53
C SER A 304 -0.95 12.59 -7.41
N ARG A 305 -1.29 11.86 -8.46
CA ARG A 305 -0.29 11.41 -9.44
C ARG A 305 0.50 12.60 -9.99
N ALA A 306 1.79 12.54 -9.94
CA ALA A 306 2.65 13.52 -10.57
C ALA A 306 2.33 13.61 -12.08
N ARG A 307 2.14 14.83 -12.60
CA ARG A 307 1.65 15.03 -13.97
C ARG A 307 2.53 14.40 -15.06
N TRP A 308 3.80 14.22 -14.76
CA TRP A 308 4.80 13.60 -15.62
C TRP A 308 4.94 12.09 -15.39
N SER A 309 4.40 11.53 -14.31
CA SER A 309 4.44 10.10 -14.05
C SER A 309 3.75 9.34 -15.16
N SER A 310 4.41 8.31 -15.69
CA SER A 310 3.89 7.46 -16.76
C SER A 310 2.63 6.71 -16.33
N THR A 311 1.81 6.33 -17.30
CA THR A 311 0.54 5.62 -17.14
C THR A 311 0.41 4.53 -18.19
N GLY A 312 -0.29 3.46 -17.89
CA GLY A 312 -0.49 2.35 -18.85
C GLY A 312 -1.05 1.10 -18.19
N PRO A 313 -1.31 0.06 -18.99
CA PRO A 313 -1.90 -1.20 -18.51
C PRO A 313 -0.97 -2.03 -17.63
N SER A 314 0.34 -1.84 -17.73
CA SER A 314 1.33 -2.55 -16.92
C SER A 314 1.64 -1.84 -15.59
N LEU A 315 0.99 -0.70 -15.29
CA LEU A 315 1.21 -0.02 -14.03
C LEU A 315 0.66 -0.86 -12.88
N GLU A 316 1.45 -1.04 -11.82
CA GLU A 316 1.07 -1.94 -10.76
C GLU A 316 0.85 -1.24 -9.41
N LEU A 317 1.75 -0.34 -9.03
CA LEU A 317 1.67 0.40 -7.77
C LEU A 317 2.03 1.86 -7.96
N SER A 318 1.67 2.67 -6.98
CA SER A 318 2.12 4.05 -6.82
C SER A 318 2.87 4.20 -5.51
N ALA A 319 3.77 5.18 -5.45
CA ALA A 319 4.48 5.53 -4.23
C ALA A 319 4.91 7.01 -4.26
N PRO A 320 5.30 7.60 -3.12
CA PRO A 320 5.84 8.94 -3.05
C PRO A 320 7.02 9.15 -3.99
N GLY A 321 6.93 10.16 -4.86
CA GLY A 321 7.96 10.41 -5.87
C GLY A 321 8.19 11.89 -6.20
N VAL A 322 7.63 12.82 -5.41
CA VAL A 322 7.76 14.26 -5.60
C VAL A 322 8.44 14.88 -4.39
N ALA A 323 9.55 15.60 -4.59
CA ALA A 323 10.33 16.25 -3.52
C ALA A 323 10.73 15.25 -2.41
N ILE A 324 11.25 14.10 -2.80
CA ILE A 324 11.75 13.09 -1.88
C ILE A 324 13.13 13.48 -1.42
N ASN A 325 13.28 13.70 -0.11
CA ASN A 325 14.56 13.96 0.54
C ASN A 325 15.25 12.63 0.84
N SER A 326 16.53 12.51 0.46
CA SER A 326 17.33 11.31 0.65
C SER A 326 18.81 11.63 0.58
N THR A 327 19.66 10.62 0.73
CA THR A 327 21.12 10.72 0.74
C THR A 327 21.70 11.19 -0.60
N LEU A 328 22.77 11.97 -0.56
CA LEU A 328 23.54 12.44 -1.73
C LEU A 328 25.04 12.15 -1.53
N PRO A 329 25.82 11.95 -2.62
CA PRO A 329 27.26 11.73 -2.51
C PRO A 329 27.97 12.80 -1.69
N GLY A 330 28.92 12.37 -0.86
CA GLY A 330 29.70 13.25 0.01
C GLY A 330 29.08 13.52 1.37
N GLY A 331 28.14 12.69 1.82
CA GLY A 331 27.52 12.76 3.15
C GLY A 331 26.46 13.83 3.27
N GLY A 332 25.85 14.26 2.14
CA GLY A 332 24.79 15.27 2.12
C GLY A 332 23.41 14.66 1.87
N TYR A 333 22.38 15.51 1.95
CA TYR A 333 20.98 15.16 1.70
C TYR A 333 20.37 16.15 0.73
N GLY A 334 19.29 15.74 0.05
CA GLY A 334 18.57 16.64 -0.84
C GLY A 334 17.39 16.02 -1.54
N GLU A 335 16.55 16.88 -2.07
CA GLU A 335 15.30 16.50 -2.72
C GLU A 335 15.51 16.14 -4.20
N LYS A 336 14.88 15.05 -4.63
CA LYS A 336 14.68 14.72 -6.04
C LYS A 336 13.23 14.37 -6.31
N SER A 337 12.82 14.43 -7.58
CA SER A 337 11.47 14.04 -8.02
C SER A 337 11.56 13.18 -9.27
N GLY A 338 10.81 12.08 -9.28
CA GLY A 338 10.78 11.11 -10.37
C GLY A 338 10.09 9.82 -9.94
N THR A 339 9.64 9.01 -10.89
CA THR A 339 9.26 7.62 -10.62
C THR A 339 10.46 6.81 -10.10
N SER A 340 11.67 7.30 -10.34
CA SER A 340 12.93 6.80 -9.77
C SER A 340 12.99 6.92 -8.24
N MET A 341 12.26 7.86 -7.64
CA MET A 341 12.15 8.03 -6.19
C MET A 341 10.95 7.25 -5.63
N ALA A 342 9.95 6.96 -6.45
CA ALA A 342 8.81 6.14 -6.07
C ALA A 342 9.17 4.64 -5.98
N SER A 343 9.89 4.12 -6.97
CA SER A 343 10.31 2.71 -7.03
C SER A 343 11.01 2.22 -5.75
N PRO A 344 11.99 2.94 -5.16
CA PRO A 344 12.66 2.49 -3.95
C PRO A 344 11.75 2.42 -2.72
N HIS A 345 10.65 3.18 -2.65
CA HIS A 345 9.66 3.01 -1.58
C HIS A 345 9.00 1.63 -1.66
N VAL A 346 8.62 1.18 -2.85
CA VAL A 346 8.07 -0.17 -3.05
C VAL A 346 9.10 -1.26 -2.80
N ALA A 347 10.35 -1.05 -3.24
CA ALA A 347 11.45 -2.01 -2.98
C ALA A 347 11.75 -2.15 -1.47
N GLY A 348 11.75 -1.05 -0.74
CA GLY A 348 11.90 -1.04 0.72
C GLY A 348 10.72 -1.71 1.43
N THR A 349 9.49 -1.41 1.02
CA THR A 349 8.28 -2.06 1.57
C THR A 349 8.33 -3.57 1.33
N ALA A 350 8.74 -4.01 0.14
CA ALA A 350 8.94 -5.43 -0.14
C ALA A 350 9.96 -6.08 0.80
N ALA A 351 11.02 -5.32 1.18
CA ALA A 351 12.01 -5.81 2.14
C ALA A 351 11.43 -5.94 3.56
N LEU A 352 10.58 -5.02 4.00
CA LEU A 352 9.86 -5.11 5.28
C LEU A 352 8.91 -6.30 5.30
N VAL A 353 8.11 -6.50 4.24
CA VAL A 353 7.21 -7.66 4.09
C VAL A 353 7.98 -8.98 4.17
N TRP A 354 9.08 -9.08 3.44
CA TRP A 354 9.88 -10.31 3.43
C TRP A 354 10.63 -10.56 4.73
N ALA A 355 11.03 -9.50 5.45
CA ALA A 355 11.65 -9.64 6.76
C ALA A 355 10.64 -10.10 7.82
N ALA A 356 9.40 -9.65 7.69
CA ALA A 356 8.30 -10.08 8.56
C ALA A 356 7.96 -11.57 8.38
N ASP A 357 7.95 -12.08 7.14
CA ASP A 357 7.81 -13.50 6.84
C ASP A 357 8.78 -13.94 5.74
N SER A 358 9.92 -14.49 6.15
CA SER A 358 10.96 -14.96 5.23
C SER A 358 10.61 -16.24 4.45
N SER A 359 9.46 -16.84 4.71
CA SER A 359 8.98 -18.02 3.98
C SER A 359 8.23 -17.67 2.69
N LEU A 360 7.83 -16.40 2.53
CA LEU A 360 7.11 -15.93 1.35
C LEU A 360 7.98 -16.04 0.09
N THR A 361 7.33 -16.38 -1.02
CA THR A 361 7.93 -16.27 -2.35
C THR A 361 7.87 -14.82 -2.84
N ASN A 362 8.66 -14.47 -3.88
CA ASN A 362 8.58 -13.16 -4.53
C ASN A 362 7.15 -12.84 -5.02
N GLU A 363 6.44 -13.83 -5.56
CA GLU A 363 5.05 -13.70 -5.97
C GLU A 363 4.13 -13.37 -4.79
N GLN A 364 4.27 -14.05 -3.67
CA GLN A 364 3.47 -13.79 -2.48
C GLN A 364 3.73 -12.40 -1.87
N VAL A 365 5.00 -11.96 -1.86
CA VAL A 365 5.33 -10.58 -1.48
C VAL A 365 4.66 -9.59 -2.42
N ARG A 366 4.75 -9.82 -3.75
CA ARG A 366 4.13 -8.96 -4.77
C ARG A 366 2.62 -8.86 -4.58
N VAL A 367 1.94 -9.99 -4.42
CA VAL A 367 0.48 -10.04 -4.18
C VAL A 367 0.13 -9.26 -2.92
N ARG A 368 0.90 -9.42 -1.86
CA ARG A 368 0.65 -8.70 -0.61
C ARG A 368 0.77 -7.18 -0.77
N LEU A 369 1.77 -6.70 -1.49
CA LEU A 369 1.89 -5.28 -1.82
C LEU A 369 0.70 -4.74 -2.64
N GLN A 370 0.10 -5.58 -3.50
CA GLN A 370 -1.09 -5.21 -4.27
C GLN A 370 -2.36 -5.18 -3.41
N ASP A 371 -2.52 -6.19 -2.55
CA ASP A 371 -3.74 -6.39 -1.75
C ASP A 371 -3.88 -5.36 -0.62
N THR A 372 -2.76 -4.79 -0.15
CA THR A 372 -2.72 -3.81 0.94
C THR A 372 -2.51 -2.38 0.45
N ALA A 373 -2.41 -2.15 -0.86
CA ALA A 373 -2.24 -0.81 -1.40
C ALA A 373 -3.51 0.04 -1.21
N ASP A 374 -3.34 1.28 -0.76
CA ASP A 374 -4.42 2.26 -0.66
C ASP A 374 -4.98 2.62 -2.02
N ASP A 375 -6.22 2.24 -2.30
CA ASP A 375 -6.87 2.45 -3.60
C ASP A 375 -6.99 3.95 -3.93
N LEU A 376 -6.34 4.37 -4.99
CA LEU A 376 -6.35 5.75 -5.47
C LEU A 376 -6.99 5.85 -6.86
N GLY A 377 -7.74 6.92 -7.09
CA GLY A 377 -8.32 7.19 -8.41
C GLY A 377 -9.65 6.50 -8.65
N ALA A 378 -9.73 5.58 -9.60
CA ALA A 378 -10.94 4.78 -9.84
C ALA A 378 -10.91 3.53 -8.97
N LEU A 379 -12.05 3.12 -8.45
CA LEU A 379 -12.14 1.95 -7.55
C LEU A 379 -11.51 0.70 -8.19
N GLY A 380 -10.60 0.08 -7.45
CA GLY A 380 -9.78 -1.04 -7.89
C GLY A 380 -8.66 -0.60 -8.83
N TRP A 381 -8.03 -1.55 -9.50
CA TRP A 381 -6.91 -1.25 -10.37
C TRP A 381 -7.26 -0.22 -11.47
N ASP A 382 -6.41 0.79 -11.64
CA ASP A 382 -6.49 1.74 -12.74
C ASP A 382 -5.11 2.04 -13.36
N SER A 383 -5.10 2.56 -14.60
CA SER A 383 -3.88 2.80 -15.37
C SER A 383 -3.04 4.01 -14.91
N LYS A 384 -3.42 4.70 -13.85
CA LYS A 384 -2.74 5.91 -13.32
C LYS A 384 -2.06 5.66 -11.98
N TYR A 385 -2.66 4.76 -11.18
CA TYR A 385 -2.21 4.45 -9.83
C TYR A 385 -1.90 2.97 -9.62
N GLY A 386 -2.25 2.10 -10.60
CA GLY A 386 -2.16 0.65 -10.43
C GLY A 386 -3.20 0.16 -9.44
N TYR A 387 -2.81 -0.66 -8.49
CA TYR A 387 -3.65 -1.08 -7.36
C TYR A 387 -3.80 0.01 -6.30
N GLY A 388 -2.90 1.01 -6.27
CA GLY A 388 -2.95 2.12 -5.34
C GLY A 388 -1.58 2.56 -4.84
N LEU A 389 -1.59 3.37 -3.78
CA LEU A 389 -0.38 3.78 -3.05
C LEU A 389 0.10 2.61 -2.18
N VAL A 390 1.38 2.29 -2.24
CA VAL A 390 1.96 1.27 -1.38
C VAL A 390 1.77 1.66 0.09
N ASP A 391 1.29 0.73 0.92
CA ASP A 391 1.17 0.85 2.37
C ASP A 391 2.14 -0.13 3.04
N ALA A 392 3.14 0.39 3.74
CA ALA A 392 4.13 -0.45 4.41
C ALA A 392 3.62 -1.03 5.72
N ASP A 393 2.73 -0.31 6.41
CA ASP A 393 2.16 -0.73 7.68
C ASP A 393 1.25 -1.95 7.48
N GLU A 394 0.25 -1.85 6.59
CA GLU A 394 -0.62 -2.97 6.28
C GLU A 394 0.12 -4.14 5.60
N ALA A 395 1.08 -3.84 4.68
CA ALA A 395 1.82 -4.87 3.99
C ALA A 395 2.75 -5.66 4.90
N ALA A 396 3.43 -5.01 5.85
CA ALA A 396 4.34 -5.64 6.78
C ALA A 396 3.66 -6.09 8.07
N ASP A 397 2.40 -5.71 8.31
CA ASP A 397 1.64 -6.20 9.44
C ASP A 397 1.39 -7.71 9.24
N VAL A 398 2.27 -8.48 9.81
CA VAL A 398 2.10 -9.92 9.92
C VAL A 398 1.18 -10.15 11.09
N GLU A 399 -0.12 -9.99 10.89
CA GLU A 399 -1.01 -10.83 11.66
C GLU A 399 -0.47 -12.25 11.53
N ALA A 400 -0.18 -12.88 12.66
CA ALA A 400 0.36 -14.23 12.69
C ALA A 400 -0.36 -15.08 11.64
N PRO A 401 0.34 -15.85 10.79
CA PRO A 401 -0.28 -16.56 9.67
C PRO A 401 -1.57 -17.15 10.20
N PRO A 402 -2.72 -16.92 9.56
CA PRO A 402 -4.02 -17.24 10.10
C PRO A 402 -3.87 -18.61 10.72
N SER A 403 -4.14 -18.70 12.02
CA SER A 403 -3.95 -19.92 12.80
C SER A 403 -4.57 -21.01 11.96
N THR A 404 -3.76 -21.93 11.42
CA THR A 404 -4.14 -23.06 10.57
C THR A 404 -5.63 -23.36 10.70
N GLY A 405 -6.48 -22.79 9.86
CA GLY A 405 -7.90 -22.92 10.10
C GLY A 405 -8.83 -22.58 8.96
N ASP A 406 -8.60 -21.54 8.25
CA ASP A 406 -9.57 -21.16 7.25
C ASP A 406 -9.09 -21.47 5.84
N THR A 407 -9.17 -22.74 5.49
CA THR A 407 -9.09 -23.20 4.09
C THR A 407 -10.44 -23.06 3.43
N MET A 408 -10.43 -22.63 2.17
CA MET A 408 -11.63 -22.54 1.34
C MET A 408 -11.45 -23.34 0.05
N HIS A 409 -12.56 -23.82 -0.46
CA HIS A 409 -12.60 -24.59 -1.71
C HIS A 409 -13.88 -24.34 -2.51
N VAL A 410 -13.92 -24.78 -3.75
CA VAL A 410 -15.12 -24.69 -4.59
C VAL A 410 -16.10 -25.81 -4.22
N ALA A 411 -17.23 -25.43 -3.66
CA ALA A 411 -18.31 -26.38 -3.34
C ALA A 411 -19.17 -26.71 -4.56
N SER A 412 -19.44 -25.73 -5.44
CA SER A 412 -20.23 -25.98 -6.67
C SER A 412 -19.97 -24.92 -7.74
N ILE A 413 -20.22 -25.29 -9.02
CA ILE A 413 -20.32 -24.38 -10.15
C ILE A 413 -21.65 -24.64 -10.88
N ASP A 414 -22.68 -23.89 -10.49
CA ASP A 414 -24.02 -24.03 -11.06
C ASP A 414 -24.16 -23.25 -12.38
N MET A 415 -24.45 -23.97 -13.46
CA MET A 415 -24.54 -23.40 -14.80
C MET A 415 -26.00 -23.25 -15.27
N THR A 416 -26.34 -22.06 -15.82
CA THR A 416 -27.65 -21.79 -16.40
C THR A 416 -27.50 -21.09 -17.77
N LEU A 417 -28.52 -21.21 -18.64
CA LEU A 417 -28.57 -20.50 -19.92
C LEU A 417 -29.60 -19.36 -19.86
N LYS A 418 -29.18 -18.19 -20.34
CA LYS A 418 -30.05 -17.02 -20.49
C LYS A 418 -30.20 -16.66 -21.98
N SER A 419 -31.43 -16.79 -22.49
CA SER A 419 -31.77 -16.44 -23.89
C SER A 419 -32.43 -15.06 -23.95
N THR A 420 -32.02 -14.24 -24.93
CA THR A 420 -32.61 -12.93 -25.19
C THR A 420 -32.75 -12.76 -26.71
N GLY A 421 -33.90 -13.08 -27.25
CA GLY A 421 -34.11 -13.19 -28.71
C GLY A 421 -33.21 -14.26 -29.33
N PRO A 422 -32.43 -13.96 -30.38
CA PRO A 422 -31.52 -14.92 -30.99
C PRO A 422 -30.21 -15.13 -30.20
N TRP A 423 -30.01 -14.45 -29.09
CA TRP A 423 -28.75 -14.48 -28.33
C TRP A 423 -28.87 -15.39 -27.11
N VAL A 424 -27.88 -16.24 -26.90
CA VAL A 424 -27.73 -17.12 -25.74
C VAL A 424 -26.40 -16.82 -25.05
N ARG A 425 -26.40 -16.78 -23.71
CA ARG A 425 -25.22 -16.76 -22.86
C ARG A 425 -25.35 -17.79 -21.75
N ALA A 426 -24.25 -18.26 -21.25
CA ALA A 426 -24.21 -19.00 -19.99
C ALA A 426 -24.00 -18.08 -18.81
N ILE A 427 -24.50 -18.49 -17.66
CA ILE A 427 -24.25 -17.89 -16.36
C ILE A 427 -23.68 -19.01 -15.48
N ALA A 428 -22.51 -18.80 -14.88
CA ALA A 428 -21.93 -19.68 -13.88
C ALA A 428 -22.07 -19.00 -12.50
N THR A 429 -22.57 -19.73 -11.52
CA THR A 429 -22.58 -19.32 -10.11
C THR A 429 -21.64 -20.25 -9.36
N VAL A 430 -20.51 -19.72 -8.91
CA VAL A 430 -19.50 -20.46 -8.15
C VAL A 430 -19.77 -20.24 -6.67
N THR A 431 -19.84 -21.32 -5.89
CA THR A 431 -19.99 -21.25 -4.44
C THR A 431 -18.69 -21.66 -3.76
N ILE A 432 -18.16 -20.77 -2.93
CA ILE A 432 -16.95 -20.99 -2.12
C ILE A 432 -17.37 -21.22 -0.67
N VAL A 433 -16.84 -22.27 -0.07
CA VAL A 433 -17.08 -22.65 1.32
C VAL A 433 -15.77 -22.94 2.06
N ASP A 434 -15.84 -22.92 3.38
CA ASP A 434 -14.76 -23.37 4.26
C ASP A 434 -14.78 -24.90 4.48
N THR A 435 -13.85 -25.40 5.28
CA THR A 435 -13.77 -26.83 5.64
C THR A 435 -14.96 -27.35 6.47
N ALA A 436 -15.81 -26.48 6.95
CA ALA A 436 -17.05 -26.78 7.68
C ALA A 436 -18.32 -26.58 6.81
N ASP A 437 -18.17 -26.45 5.48
CA ASP A 437 -19.21 -26.13 4.51
C ASP A 437 -19.92 -24.78 4.76
N SER A 438 -19.28 -23.84 5.49
CA SER A 438 -19.84 -22.50 5.70
C SER A 438 -19.47 -21.58 4.52
N PRO A 439 -20.38 -20.69 4.08
CA PRO A 439 -20.11 -19.79 2.95
C PRO A 439 -18.98 -18.80 3.26
N VAL A 440 -18.07 -18.61 2.29
CA VAL A 440 -16.97 -17.65 2.39
C VAL A 440 -17.33 -16.37 1.63
N GLU A 441 -17.68 -15.30 2.34
CA GLU A 441 -17.93 -13.97 1.79
C GLU A 441 -16.64 -13.23 1.49
N GLY A 442 -16.61 -12.40 0.44
CA GLY A 442 -15.47 -11.52 0.13
C GLY A 442 -14.27 -12.21 -0.52
N ALA A 443 -14.40 -13.47 -0.97
CA ALA A 443 -13.38 -14.14 -1.75
C ALA A 443 -13.45 -13.73 -3.22
N THR A 444 -12.33 -13.36 -3.83
CA THR A 444 -12.24 -13.10 -5.27
C THR A 444 -12.00 -14.41 -6.01
N VAL A 445 -12.91 -14.78 -6.87
CA VAL A 445 -12.84 -15.98 -7.72
C VAL A 445 -12.39 -15.58 -9.12
N PHE A 446 -11.31 -16.18 -9.61
CA PHE A 446 -10.81 -16.03 -10.97
C PHE A 446 -11.17 -17.28 -11.77
N GLY A 447 -11.64 -17.09 -13.01
CA GLY A 447 -11.97 -18.23 -13.83
C GLY A 447 -12.00 -17.91 -15.32
N SER A 448 -12.07 -18.95 -16.13
CA SER A 448 -12.04 -18.85 -17.58
C SER A 448 -13.23 -19.54 -18.25
N TRP A 449 -13.68 -18.93 -19.34
CA TRP A 449 -14.67 -19.48 -20.24
C TRP A 449 -14.00 -20.21 -21.41
N THR A 450 -14.51 -21.39 -21.77
CA THR A 450 -14.09 -22.16 -22.95
C THR A 450 -15.30 -22.74 -23.69
N GLY A 451 -15.08 -23.28 -24.88
CA GLY A 451 -16.14 -23.85 -25.71
C GLY A 451 -16.75 -22.84 -26.68
N ALA A 452 -18.02 -22.47 -26.50
CA ALA A 452 -18.73 -21.54 -27.39
C ALA A 452 -18.18 -20.10 -27.34
N VAL A 453 -17.50 -19.76 -26.27
CA VAL A 453 -16.81 -18.48 -26.01
C VAL A 453 -15.46 -18.77 -25.36
N ALA A 454 -14.57 -17.77 -25.33
CA ALA A 454 -13.30 -17.84 -24.61
C ALA A 454 -13.04 -16.49 -23.92
N GLY A 455 -12.44 -16.50 -22.72
CA GLY A 455 -12.11 -15.32 -21.98
C GLY A 455 -11.91 -15.64 -20.50
N THR A 456 -11.24 -14.76 -19.78
CA THR A 456 -11.08 -14.80 -18.33
C THR A 456 -12.01 -13.77 -17.68
N ASP A 457 -12.41 -14.02 -16.43
CA ASP A 457 -13.29 -13.13 -15.67
C ASP A 457 -13.02 -13.31 -14.18
N SER A 458 -13.35 -12.31 -13.37
CA SER A 458 -13.27 -12.39 -11.92
C SER A 458 -14.50 -11.80 -11.25
N ALA A 459 -14.87 -12.34 -10.08
CA ALA A 459 -16.00 -11.86 -9.29
C ALA A 459 -15.79 -12.15 -7.81
N VAL A 460 -16.32 -11.28 -6.94
CA VAL A 460 -16.24 -11.43 -5.49
C VAL A 460 -17.46 -12.18 -4.97
N THR A 461 -17.27 -13.06 -4.00
CA THR A 461 -18.35 -13.82 -3.36
C THR A 461 -19.19 -12.93 -2.44
N ASP A 462 -20.49 -13.11 -2.49
CA ASP A 462 -21.46 -12.46 -1.59
C ASP A 462 -21.58 -13.18 -0.22
N SER A 463 -22.48 -12.73 0.66
CA SER A 463 -22.71 -13.32 1.98
C SER A 463 -23.20 -14.79 1.94
N ALA A 464 -23.58 -15.30 0.79
CA ALA A 464 -23.89 -16.72 0.58
C ALA A 464 -22.70 -17.50 -0.01
N GLY A 465 -21.50 -16.88 -0.09
CA GLY A 465 -20.30 -17.45 -0.69
C GLY A 465 -20.38 -17.57 -2.21
N GLN A 466 -21.23 -16.79 -2.89
CA GLN A 466 -21.52 -16.96 -4.32
C GLN A 466 -20.91 -15.85 -5.18
N ALA A 467 -20.12 -16.24 -6.19
CA ALA A 467 -19.63 -15.37 -7.26
C ALA A 467 -20.32 -15.71 -8.59
N VAL A 468 -20.81 -14.68 -9.32
CA VAL A 468 -21.64 -14.88 -10.52
C VAL A 468 -20.92 -14.35 -11.76
N PHE A 469 -20.73 -15.21 -12.74
CA PHE A 469 -20.06 -14.94 -14.02
C PHE A 469 -21.02 -15.00 -15.19
N GLN A 470 -20.80 -14.20 -16.24
CA GLN A 470 -21.64 -14.19 -17.42
C GLN A 470 -20.78 -14.26 -18.68
N SER A 471 -20.93 -15.33 -19.44
CA SER A 471 -20.23 -15.48 -20.71
C SER A 471 -20.62 -14.42 -21.74
N ASP A 472 -19.80 -14.23 -22.75
CA ASP A 472 -20.20 -13.54 -23.98
C ASP A 472 -21.43 -14.19 -24.62
N LYS A 473 -22.16 -13.38 -25.41
CA LYS A 473 -23.37 -13.80 -26.10
C LYS A 473 -23.05 -14.47 -27.42
N VAL A 474 -23.59 -15.65 -27.65
CA VAL A 474 -23.54 -16.36 -28.93
C VAL A 474 -24.88 -16.20 -29.67
N ARG A 475 -24.84 -15.81 -30.95
CA ARG A 475 -26.04 -15.61 -31.74
C ARG A 475 -26.48 -16.91 -32.38
N SER A 476 -27.72 -17.35 -32.09
CA SER A 476 -28.35 -18.54 -32.64
C SER A 476 -27.45 -19.79 -32.58
N PRO A 477 -26.94 -20.15 -31.38
CA PRO A 477 -26.11 -21.35 -31.27
C PRO A 477 -26.94 -22.58 -31.65
N SER A 478 -26.30 -23.57 -32.29
CA SER A 478 -26.94 -24.86 -32.60
C SER A 478 -27.11 -25.69 -31.33
N SER A 479 -28.11 -26.61 -31.35
CA SER A 479 -28.23 -27.64 -30.32
C SER A 479 -26.91 -28.40 -30.19
N GLY A 480 -26.48 -28.62 -28.93
CA GLY A 480 -25.18 -29.23 -28.63
C GLY A 480 -24.01 -28.24 -28.45
N THR A 481 -24.22 -26.93 -28.69
CA THR A 481 -23.19 -25.91 -28.39
C THR A 481 -22.95 -25.86 -26.89
N ALA A 482 -21.69 -26.07 -26.45
CA ALA A 482 -21.29 -26.10 -25.02
C ALA A 482 -20.61 -24.80 -24.58
N PHE A 483 -20.94 -24.36 -23.38
CA PHE A 483 -20.22 -23.34 -22.63
C PHE A 483 -19.60 -24.02 -21.39
N THR A 484 -18.33 -23.82 -21.16
CA THR A 484 -17.62 -24.36 -20.01
C THR A 484 -17.01 -23.21 -19.23
N PHE A 485 -17.16 -23.24 -17.91
CA PHE A 485 -16.48 -22.32 -16.98
C PHE A 485 -15.61 -23.13 -16.03
N CYS A 486 -14.34 -22.68 -15.86
CA CYS A 486 -13.39 -23.28 -14.91
C CYS A 486 -12.92 -22.22 -13.92
N VAL A 487 -12.82 -22.58 -12.65
CA VAL A 487 -12.16 -21.76 -11.62
C VAL A 487 -10.66 -22.03 -11.71
N GLU A 488 -9.86 -20.96 -11.79
CA GLU A 488 -8.40 -21.01 -11.89
C GLU A 488 -7.74 -20.69 -10.54
N ALA A 489 -8.31 -19.73 -9.79
CA ALA A 489 -7.85 -19.36 -8.47
C ALA A 489 -8.97 -18.77 -7.62
N VAL A 490 -8.83 -18.83 -6.30
CA VAL A 490 -9.67 -18.11 -5.34
C VAL A 490 -8.76 -17.43 -4.34
N VAL A 491 -8.92 -16.12 -4.16
CA VAL A 491 -8.09 -15.30 -3.29
C VAL A 491 -8.97 -14.59 -2.25
N LYS A 492 -8.57 -14.69 -0.99
CA LYS A 492 -9.14 -13.90 0.10
C LYS A 492 -8.09 -13.73 1.18
N SER A 493 -7.88 -12.49 1.64
CA SER A 493 -6.93 -12.20 2.72
C SER A 493 -7.19 -13.08 3.95
N GLY A 494 -6.13 -13.66 4.51
CA GLY A 494 -6.21 -14.54 5.68
C GLY A 494 -6.77 -15.95 5.41
N TRP A 495 -6.98 -16.37 4.16
CA TRP A 495 -7.51 -17.67 3.78
C TRP A 495 -6.60 -18.42 2.81
N THR A 496 -6.58 -19.73 2.90
CA THR A 496 -5.87 -20.60 1.95
C THR A 496 -6.87 -21.24 0.99
N TYR A 497 -6.68 -21.07 -0.32
CA TYR A 497 -7.45 -21.82 -1.31
C TYR A 497 -6.83 -23.21 -1.51
N ASP A 498 -7.62 -24.25 -1.28
CA ASP A 498 -7.23 -25.65 -1.51
C ASP A 498 -7.95 -26.22 -2.74
N PRO A 499 -7.30 -26.23 -3.92
CA PRO A 499 -7.91 -26.76 -5.12
C PRO A 499 -8.05 -28.29 -5.11
N GLU A 500 -7.37 -29.01 -4.20
CA GLU A 500 -7.49 -30.47 -4.06
C GLU A 500 -8.80 -30.87 -3.37
N ASP A 501 -9.36 -29.98 -2.54
CA ASP A 501 -10.65 -30.15 -1.87
C ASP A 501 -11.85 -29.67 -2.72
N ASN A 502 -11.62 -29.13 -3.93
CA ASN A 502 -12.72 -28.72 -4.79
C ASN A 502 -13.64 -29.89 -5.16
N VAL A 503 -14.94 -29.72 -4.91
CA VAL A 503 -15.97 -30.66 -5.38
C VAL A 503 -16.01 -30.70 -6.92
N GLU A 504 -15.84 -29.51 -7.54
CA GLU A 504 -15.64 -29.36 -8.98
C GLU A 504 -14.79 -28.14 -9.29
N THR A 505 -13.92 -28.24 -10.29
CA THR A 505 -13.09 -27.12 -10.77
C THR A 505 -13.64 -26.53 -12.05
N CYS A 506 -14.36 -27.30 -12.85
CA CYS A 506 -14.98 -26.87 -14.10
C CYS A 506 -16.41 -27.43 -14.20
N SER A 507 -17.32 -26.64 -14.77
CA SER A 507 -18.68 -27.05 -15.09
C SER A 507 -19.07 -26.64 -16.50
N SER A 508 -20.00 -27.39 -17.14
CA SER A 508 -20.41 -27.16 -18.53
C SER A 508 -21.90 -27.21 -18.68
N ILE A 509 -22.42 -26.35 -19.56
CA ILE A 509 -23.83 -26.38 -19.98
C ILE A 509 -23.96 -26.40 -21.49
N VAL A 510 -24.90 -27.16 -21.99
CA VAL A 510 -25.12 -27.35 -23.42
C VAL A 510 -26.45 -26.72 -23.84
N VAL A 511 -26.46 -26.06 -25.00
CA VAL A 511 -27.69 -25.53 -25.60
C VAL A 511 -28.55 -26.72 -26.04
N PRO A 512 -29.82 -26.79 -25.58
CA PRO A 512 -30.73 -27.90 -25.88
C PRO A 512 -31.07 -28.06 -27.36
#